data_a8837bcbff209bab145d5dd33324df04
#
_entry.id   a8837bcbff209bab145d5dd33324df04
#
_cell.length_a   1.000
_cell.length_b   1.000
_cell.length_c   1.000
_cell.angle_alpha   90.00
_cell.angle_beta   90.00
_cell.angle_gamma   90.00
#
_symmetry.space_group_name_H-M   'P 1'
#
loop_
_entity.id
_entity.type
_entity.pdbx_description
1 polymer ?
#
loop_
_entity_poly.entity_id
_entity_poly.type
_entity_poly.pdbx_seq_one_letter_code
_entity_poly.pdbx_strand_id
1 'polypeptide(L)'
;MGVTLSNQDGVLTAALTGDIDHHTARELRLAIDEAIERDKPGLLLLDFQGVDFMDSSGIGLVMGRYKVMQQNGGEVLRAHVTT
;
A
#
# COMPACT_ATOMS: atom_id res chain seq x y z
N MET A 1 -1.67 7.76 -11.82
CA MET A 1 -1.50 7.59 -10.37
C MET A 1 -0.46 6.49 -10.14
N GLY A 2 0.38 6.63 -9.13
CA GLY A 2 1.52 5.74 -8.89
C GLY A 2 1.16 4.42 -8.19
N VAL A 3 -0.01 3.88 -8.43
CA VAL A 3 -0.41 2.59 -7.86
C VAL A 3 -1.29 1.81 -8.83
N THR A 4 -1.01 0.52 -8.93
CA THR A 4 -1.86 -0.43 -9.64
C THR A 4 -2.38 -1.42 -8.62
N LEU A 5 -3.70 -1.55 -8.52
CA LEU A 5 -4.35 -2.40 -7.54
C LEU A 5 -4.92 -3.64 -8.21
N SER A 6 -4.69 -4.80 -7.62
CA SER A 6 -5.31 -6.05 -8.07
C SER A 6 -5.70 -6.88 -6.85
N ASN A 7 -6.82 -7.58 -6.96
CA ASN A 7 -7.32 -8.43 -5.88
C ASN A 7 -7.54 -9.84 -6.42
N GLN A 8 -6.94 -10.82 -5.76
CA GLN A 8 -7.09 -12.21 -6.14
C GLN A 8 -6.96 -13.08 -4.90
N ASP A 9 -7.97 -13.94 -4.70
CA ASP A 9 -7.97 -14.93 -3.60
C ASP A 9 -7.72 -14.32 -2.22
N GLY A 10 -8.33 -13.16 -1.97
CA GLY A 10 -8.20 -12.48 -0.68
C GLY A 10 -6.92 -11.70 -0.50
N VAL A 11 -6.09 -11.60 -1.53
CA VAL A 11 -4.85 -10.80 -1.51
C VAL A 11 -5.05 -9.56 -2.36
N LEU A 12 -4.93 -8.40 -1.74
CA LEU A 12 -4.92 -7.13 -2.45
C LEU A 12 -3.47 -6.72 -2.66
N THR A 13 -3.05 -6.65 -3.92
CA THR A 13 -1.71 -6.21 -4.26
C THR A 13 -1.74 -4.75 -4.71
N ALA A 14 -0.93 -3.93 -4.08
CA ALA A 14 -0.74 -2.53 -4.44
C ALA A 14 0.68 -2.36 -4.98
N ALA A 15 0.80 -2.33 -6.30
CA ALA A 15 2.10 -2.12 -6.95
C ALA A 15 2.33 -0.62 -7.06
N LEU A 16 3.29 -0.12 -6.30
CA LEU A 16 3.61 1.30 -6.19
C LEU A 16 4.67 1.67 -7.22
N THR A 17 4.54 2.86 -7.81
CA THR A 17 5.50 3.34 -8.80
C THR A 17 5.82 4.81 -8.58
N GLY A 18 7.02 5.20 -9.05
CA GLY A 18 7.45 6.60 -9.03
C GLY A 18 7.99 7.03 -7.69
N ASP A 19 7.88 8.32 -7.40
CA ASP A 19 8.38 8.91 -6.17
C ASP A 19 7.27 8.97 -5.13
N ILE A 20 7.59 8.61 -3.90
CA ILE A 20 6.65 8.69 -2.79
C ILE A 20 7.08 9.82 -1.86
N ASP A 21 6.38 10.95 -1.95
CA ASP A 21 6.51 12.08 -1.04
C ASP A 21 5.17 12.29 -0.33
N HIS A 22 5.02 13.38 0.42
CA HIS A 22 3.79 13.56 1.20
C HIS A 22 2.55 13.79 0.32
N HIS A 23 2.71 14.33 -0.90
CA HIS A 23 1.59 14.48 -1.84
C HIS A 23 1.15 13.14 -2.39
N THR A 24 2.10 12.39 -2.93
CA THR A 24 1.79 11.08 -3.54
C THR A 24 1.38 10.06 -2.49
N ALA A 25 1.98 10.10 -1.30
CA ALA A 25 1.59 9.22 -0.20
C ALA A 25 0.11 9.38 0.16
N ARG A 26 -0.39 10.63 0.15
CA ARG A 26 -1.80 10.89 0.41
C ARG A 26 -2.70 10.25 -0.63
N GLU A 27 -2.35 10.41 -1.90
CA GLU A 27 -3.11 9.81 -3.00
C GLU A 27 -3.10 8.28 -2.93
N LEU A 28 -1.93 7.71 -2.65
CA LEU A 28 -1.77 6.27 -2.51
C LEU A 28 -2.59 5.74 -1.35
N ARG A 29 -2.56 6.44 -0.22
CA ARG A 29 -3.34 6.05 0.96
C ARG A 29 -4.83 6.00 0.64
N LEU A 30 -5.36 7.02 -0.02
CA LEU A 30 -6.78 7.08 -0.35
C LEU A 30 -7.18 5.93 -1.28
N ALA A 31 -6.36 5.66 -2.29
CA ALA A 31 -6.64 4.60 -3.25
C ALA A 31 -6.59 3.21 -2.59
N ILE A 32 -5.57 2.98 -1.76
CA ILE A 32 -5.40 1.69 -1.08
C ILE A 32 -6.51 1.49 -0.06
N ASP A 33 -6.83 2.51 0.74
CA ASP A 33 -7.88 2.40 1.76
C ASP A 33 -9.25 2.15 1.14
N GLU A 34 -9.53 2.78 0.01
CA GLU A 34 -10.78 2.53 -0.72
C GLU A 34 -10.86 1.08 -1.18
N ALA A 35 -9.76 0.53 -1.69
CA ALA A 35 -9.72 -0.86 -2.12
C ALA A 35 -9.86 -1.82 -0.93
N ILE A 36 -9.23 -1.52 0.20
CA ILE A 36 -9.37 -2.34 1.42
C ILE A 36 -10.82 -2.36 1.87
N GLU A 37 -11.45 -1.19 1.88
CA GLU A 37 -12.86 -1.08 2.30
C GLU A 37 -13.78 -1.85 1.38
N ARG A 38 -13.54 -1.79 0.07
CA ARG A 38 -14.37 -2.46 -0.94
C ARG A 38 -14.18 -3.96 -0.92
N ASP A 39 -12.93 -4.41 -0.88
CA ASP A 39 -12.58 -5.82 -1.12
C ASP A 39 -12.42 -6.64 0.16
N LYS A 40 -12.20 -5.99 1.30
CA LYS A 40 -11.99 -6.66 2.60
C LYS A 40 -10.96 -7.78 2.52
N PRO A 41 -9.75 -7.51 1.99
CA PRO A 41 -8.74 -8.56 1.82
C PRO A 41 -8.21 -9.04 3.15
N GLY A 42 -7.79 -10.32 3.20
CA GLY A 42 -7.07 -10.85 4.36
C GLY A 42 -5.60 -10.46 4.37
N LEU A 43 -5.06 -10.11 3.21
CA LEU A 43 -3.66 -9.74 3.07
C LEU A 43 -3.54 -8.55 2.11
N LEU A 44 -2.77 -7.55 2.53
CA LEU A 44 -2.36 -6.44 1.65
C LEU A 44 -0.87 -6.61 1.34
N LEU A 45 -0.56 -6.73 0.06
CA LEU A 45 0.82 -6.81 -0.40
C LEU A 45 1.20 -5.47 -1.01
N LEU A 46 2.17 -4.78 -0.39
CA LEU A 46 2.71 -3.53 -0.89
C LEU A 46 4.00 -3.83 -1.66
N ASP A 47 3.97 -3.64 -2.97
CA ASP A 47 5.10 -3.92 -3.84
C ASP A 47 5.79 -2.61 -4.22
N PHE A 48 7.05 -2.48 -3.81
CA PHE A 48 7.85 -1.28 -4.01
C PHE A 48 8.79 -1.38 -5.22
N GLN A 49 8.67 -2.42 -6.03
CA GLN A 49 9.60 -2.63 -7.14
C GLN A 49 9.68 -1.42 -8.09
N GLY A 50 8.56 -0.77 -8.34
CA GLY A 50 8.51 0.39 -9.24
C GLY A 50 8.78 1.74 -8.57
N VAL A 51 9.16 1.76 -7.28
CA VAL A 51 9.40 3.00 -6.55
C VAL A 51 10.83 3.47 -6.78
N ASP A 52 10.98 4.71 -7.25
CA ASP A 52 12.30 5.30 -7.53
C ASP A 52 12.87 6.01 -6.32
N PHE A 53 12.02 6.66 -5.53
CA PHE A 53 12.41 7.42 -4.37
C PHE A 53 11.28 7.41 -3.35
N MET A 54 11.64 7.36 -2.06
CA MET A 54 10.65 7.39 -0.98
C MET A 54 11.24 8.11 0.21
N ASP A 55 10.54 9.15 0.67
CA ASP A 55 10.90 9.84 1.91
C ASP A 55 10.12 9.23 3.10
N SER A 56 10.18 9.90 4.25
CA SER A 56 9.51 9.42 5.46
C SER A 56 7.99 9.30 5.32
N SER A 57 7.39 9.98 4.34
CA SER A 57 5.96 9.85 4.07
C SER A 57 5.60 8.44 3.63
N GLY A 58 6.53 7.76 2.94
CA GLY A 58 6.33 6.36 2.56
C GLY A 58 6.29 5.44 3.77
N ILE A 59 7.11 5.72 4.78
CA ILE A 59 7.08 4.97 6.03
C ILE A 59 5.73 5.16 6.71
N GLY A 60 5.25 6.40 6.77
CA GLY A 60 3.93 6.70 7.31
C GLY A 60 2.80 5.98 6.57
N LEU A 61 2.91 5.92 5.25
CA LEU A 61 1.95 5.19 4.42
C LEU A 61 1.89 3.72 4.82
N VAL A 62 3.04 3.07 4.95
CA VAL A 62 3.13 1.66 5.33
C VAL A 62 2.56 1.44 6.73
N MET A 63 2.97 2.27 7.70
CA MET A 63 2.53 2.13 9.09
C MET A 63 1.01 2.31 9.21
N GLY A 64 0.45 3.26 8.51
CA GLY A 64 -0.99 3.47 8.50
C GLY A 64 -1.75 2.29 7.91
N ARG A 65 -1.20 1.65 6.89
CA ARG A 65 -1.82 0.48 6.28
C ARG A 65 -1.76 -0.72 7.21
N TYR A 66 -0.69 -0.89 7.96
CA TYR A 66 -0.63 -1.91 9.01
C TYR A 66 -1.78 -1.74 10.01
N LYS A 67 -2.00 -0.51 10.45
CA LYS A 67 -3.06 -0.22 11.43
C LYS A 67 -4.44 -0.55 10.86
N VAL A 68 -4.71 -0.11 9.64
CA VAL A 68 -6.01 -0.36 8.98
C VAL A 68 -6.24 -1.85 8.82
N MET A 69 -5.25 -2.59 8.33
CA MET A 69 -5.39 -4.02 8.13
C MET A 69 -5.53 -4.77 9.44
N GLN A 70 -4.82 -4.36 10.49
CA GLN A 70 -4.94 -4.96 11.80
C GLN A 70 -6.36 -4.80 12.35
N GLN A 71 -6.97 -3.63 12.16
CA GLN A 71 -8.35 -3.37 12.59
C GLN A 71 -9.35 -4.25 11.86
N ASN A 72 -9.01 -4.68 10.64
CA ASN A 72 -9.87 -5.55 9.82
C ASN A 72 -9.49 -7.03 9.95
N GLY A 73 -8.58 -7.37 10.85
CA GLY A 73 -8.18 -8.76 11.08
C GLY A 73 -7.24 -9.32 10.01
N GLY A 74 -6.61 -8.45 9.22
CA GLY A 74 -5.73 -8.86 8.14
C GLY A 74 -4.26 -8.56 8.42
N GLU A 75 -3.44 -8.81 7.42
CA GLU A 75 -1.99 -8.65 7.50
C GLU A 75 -1.47 -7.83 6.33
N VAL A 76 -0.25 -7.29 6.50
CA VAL A 76 0.45 -6.53 5.46
C VAL A 76 1.81 -7.16 5.23
N LEU A 77 2.15 -7.40 3.97
CA LEU A 77 3.50 -7.78 3.56
C LEU A 77 4.06 -6.70 2.62
N ARG A 78 5.36 -6.52 2.68
CA ARG A 78 6.08 -5.60 1.81
C ARG A 78 7.03 -6.40 0.93
N ALA A 79 7.03 -6.10 -0.36
CA ALA A 79 7.90 -6.74 -1.32
C ALA A 79 8.78 -5.71 -2.01
N HIS A 80 10.02 -6.09 -2.32
CA HIS A 80 10.97 -5.29 -3.09
C HIS A 80 11.26 -3.93 -2.43
N VAL A 81 11.33 -3.91 -1.10
CA VAL A 81 11.67 -2.69 -0.36
C VAL A 81 13.16 -2.43 -0.51
N THR A 82 13.51 -1.23 -0.97
CA THR A 82 14.90 -0.78 -1.01
C THR A 82 15.19 0.08 0.20
N THR A 83 16.36 -0.09 0.74
CA THR A 83 16.81 0.70 1.89
C THR A 83 17.51 1.98 1.44
#